data_2460c1d675b45453bf288d9d71b388f5
#
_entry.id   2460c1d675b45453bf288d9d71b388f5
#
_cell.length_a   1.000
_cell.length_b   1.000
_cell.length_c   1.000
_cell.angle_alpha   90.00
_cell.angle_beta   90.00
_cell.angle_gamma   90.00
#
_symmetry.space_group_name_H-M   'P 1'
#
loop_
_entity.id
_entity.type
_entity.pdbx_description
1 polymer ?
#
loop_
_entity_poly.entity_id
_entity_poly.type
_entity_poly.pdbx_seq_one_letter_code
_entity_poly.pdbx_strand_id
1 'polypeptide(L)'
;MKKILITGAGSYIGSSFESYVKTHYSEAFTIDTVDMLDSAWRETSFAGYDSVFHVAGIAHSDNGRISPEKEKLYYAVNTDLTVEVAKKAKDDGVSQFIFMSSAIVYGESAPIGRQKRITKDTPLSPANCYGDSKVQAEKGILPLQDNAFDVVILRPPMIYGKGSRGNYPLLSKLARKLPAFPYVKNERSMLYVENLCEFVCRMIANGEKGIFWPQNEQYSNTSEMIGAIARAHGKKIFLVKGFGWALRLLAPFTGLVNKAFGNLTYEMSLSEYKDDYRVVKWADSIKKTEQN
;
A
#
# COMPACT_ATOMS: atom_id res chain seq x y z
N MET A 1 16.03 -9.80 -20.53
CA MET A 1 14.91 -10.15 -19.63
C MET A 1 15.42 -10.02 -18.21
N LYS A 2 14.80 -9.15 -17.39
CA LYS A 2 15.23 -8.96 -15.99
C LYS A 2 14.63 -10.03 -15.09
N LYS A 3 15.41 -10.50 -14.11
CA LYS A 3 14.97 -11.47 -13.10
C LYS A 3 14.61 -10.77 -11.79
N ILE A 4 13.43 -11.05 -11.27
CA ILE A 4 12.88 -10.42 -10.08
C ILE A 4 12.65 -11.47 -9.01
N LEU A 5 13.15 -11.23 -7.81
CA LEU A 5 12.84 -12.03 -6.64
C LEU A 5 11.82 -11.32 -5.77
N ILE A 6 10.67 -11.94 -5.53
CA ILE A 6 9.68 -11.44 -4.58
C ILE A 6 9.92 -12.10 -3.22
N THR A 7 10.19 -11.31 -2.21
CA THR A 7 10.31 -11.78 -0.82
C THR A 7 9.00 -11.56 -0.08
N GLY A 8 8.36 -12.64 0.35
CA GLY A 8 7.02 -12.68 0.94
C GLY A 8 6.02 -13.42 0.06
N ALA A 9 6.34 -14.68 -0.26
CA ALA A 9 5.50 -15.59 -1.01
C ALA A 9 4.07 -15.66 -0.41
N GLY A 10 3.05 -15.74 -1.28
CA GLY A 10 1.65 -15.81 -0.86
C GLY A 10 1.06 -14.53 -0.27
N SER A 11 1.83 -13.42 -0.21
CA SER A 11 1.28 -12.13 0.19
C SER A 11 0.36 -11.55 -0.90
N TYR A 12 -0.65 -10.77 -0.49
CA TYR A 12 -1.59 -10.15 -1.43
C TYR A 12 -0.87 -9.34 -2.53
N ILE A 13 0.08 -8.49 -2.14
CA ILE A 13 0.82 -7.65 -3.10
C ILE A 13 1.75 -8.50 -3.97
N GLY A 14 2.50 -9.43 -3.38
CA GLY A 14 3.41 -10.32 -4.12
C GLY A 14 2.68 -11.15 -5.16
N SER A 15 1.59 -11.81 -4.78
CA SER A 15 0.77 -12.62 -5.70
C SER A 15 0.10 -11.78 -6.78
N SER A 16 -0.35 -10.56 -6.46
CA SER A 16 -0.92 -9.64 -7.45
C SER A 16 0.13 -9.20 -8.46
N PHE A 17 1.34 -8.88 -8.00
CA PHE A 17 2.45 -8.48 -8.87
C PHE A 17 2.90 -9.64 -9.76
N GLU A 18 3.06 -10.84 -9.20
CA GLU A 18 3.39 -12.05 -9.98
C GLU A 18 2.38 -12.30 -11.09
N SER A 19 1.08 -12.25 -10.76
CA SER A 19 0.00 -12.44 -11.76
C SER A 19 0.01 -11.34 -12.82
N TYR A 20 0.24 -10.09 -12.43
CA TYR A 20 0.30 -8.96 -13.33
C TYR A 20 1.46 -9.07 -14.33
N VAL A 21 2.64 -9.41 -13.85
CA VAL A 21 3.82 -9.60 -14.70
C VAL A 21 3.63 -10.77 -15.67
N LYS A 22 3.08 -11.90 -15.20
CA LYS A 22 2.78 -13.04 -16.09
C LYS A 22 1.84 -12.67 -17.23
N THR A 23 0.92 -11.73 -16.99
CA THR A 23 -0.08 -11.32 -17.99
C THR A 23 0.45 -10.24 -18.94
N HIS A 24 1.24 -9.28 -18.44
CA HIS A 24 1.57 -8.07 -19.18
C HIS A 24 3.05 -7.93 -19.54
N TYR A 25 3.95 -8.65 -18.85
CA TYR A 25 5.39 -8.47 -18.93
C TYR A 25 6.19 -9.79 -19.04
N SER A 26 5.54 -10.88 -19.45
CA SER A 26 6.15 -12.22 -19.51
C SER A 26 7.41 -12.31 -20.39
N GLU A 27 7.55 -11.44 -21.39
CA GLU A 27 8.73 -11.37 -22.24
C GLU A 27 9.85 -10.46 -21.69
N ALA A 28 9.49 -9.56 -20.76
CA ALA A 28 10.43 -8.60 -20.19
C ALA A 28 10.99 -9.05 -18.83
N PHE A 29 10.17 -9.74 -18.03
CA PHE A 29 10.51 -10.11 -16.66
C PHE A 29 10.26 -11.58 -16.38
N THR A 30 11.14 -12.18 -15.56
CA THR A 30 10.89 -13.46 -14.88
C THR A 30 10.79 -13.22 -13.38
N ILE A 31 9.94 -13.99 -12.71
CA ILE A 31 9.68 -13.86 -11.27
C ILE A 31 9.89 -15.20 -10.59
N ASP A 32 10.65 -15.15 -9.51
CA ASP A 32 10.69 -16.18 -8.48
C ASP A 32 10.20 -15.58 -7.15
N THR A 33 9.72 -16.44 -6.26
CA THR A 33 9.23 -16.04 -4.95
C THR A 33 9.92 -16.83 -3.85
N VAL A 34 10.18 -16.18 -2.72
CA VAL A 34 10.75 -16.83 -1.54
C VAL A 34 9.88 -16.56 -0.32
N ASP A 35 9.59 -17.61 0.44
CA ASP A 35 8.86 -17.50 1.70
C ASP A 35 9.81 -17.01 2.81
N MET A 36 9.39 -15.96 3.50
CA MET A 36 10.16 -15.36 4.58
C MET A 36 9.79 -15.90 5.96
N LEU A 37 8.80 -16.79 6.04
CA LEU A 37 8.40 -17.48 7.27
C LEU A 37 9.34 -18.64 7.61
N ASP A 38 9.88 -19.28 6.59
CA ASP A 38 10.90 -20.32 6.75
C ASP A 38 12.29 -19.68 6.80
N SER A 39 13.09 -20.02 7.78
CA SER A 39 14.48 -19.54 7.93
C SER A 39 15.40 -19.96 6.77
N ALA A 40 15.03 -20.96 5.98
CA ALA A 40 15.78 -21.45 4.83
C ALA A 40 16.03 -20.39 3.74
N TRP A 41 15.28 -19.29 3.73
CA TRP A 41 15.54 -18.18 2.80
C TRP A 41 16.97 -17.60 2.98
N ARG A 42 17.56 -17.71 4.15
CA ARG A 42 18.92 -17.22 4.42
C ARG A 42 19.98 -17.98 3.63
N GLU A 43 19.74 -19.27 3.37
CA GLU A 43 20.60 -20.15 2.57
C GLU A 43 20.31 -20.03 1.07
N THR A 44 19.17 -19.43 0.69
CA THR A 44 18.81 -19.21 -0.71
C THR A 44 19.67 -18.10 -1.30
N SER A 45 20.39 -18.37 -2.38
CA SER A 45 21.17 -17.35 -3.09
C SER A 45 20.25 -16.39 -3.84
N PHE A 46 20.52 -15.09 -3.71
CA PHE A 46 19.87 -14.04 -4.51
C PHE A 46 20.73 -13.63 -5.71
N ALA A 47 21.86 -14.29 -5.92
CA ALA A 47 22.73 -14.02 -7.07
C ALA A 47 22.01 -14.26 -8.40
N GLY A 48 22.21 -13.35 -9.34
CA GLY A 48 21.61 -13.43 -10.68
C GLY A 48 20.20 -12.84 -10.79
N TYR A 49 19.64 -12.29 -9.70
CA TYR A 49 18.46 -11.42 -9.77
C TYR A 49 18.87 -9.97 -10.00
N ASP A 50 18.12 -9.27 -10.84
CA ASP A 50 18.32 -7.84 -11.10
C ASP A 50 17.67 -6.98 -10.01
N SER A 51 16.52 -7.42 -9.51
CA SER A 51 15.75 -6.68 -8.49
C SER A 51 15.16 -7.61 -7.46
N VAL A 52 15.15 -7.17 -6.19
CA VAL A 52 14.36 -7.77 -5.12
C VAL A 52 13.17 -6.87 -4.81
N PHE A 53 11.96 -7.41 -4.92
CA PHE A 53 10.73 -6.73 -4.49
C PHE A 53 10.32 -7.28 -3.12
N HIS A 54 10.62 -6.51 -2.08
CA HIS A 54 10.37 -6.89 -0.69
C HIS A 54 8.99 -6.46 -0.23
N VAL A 55 8.08 -7.43 -0.15
CA VAL A 55 6.69 -7.24 0.27
C VAL A 55 6.35 -8.00 1.57
N ALA A 56 7.31 -8.74 2.11
CA ALA A 56 7.15 -9.36 3.43
C ALA A 56 6.94 -8.29 4.49
N GLY A 57 6.01 -8.55 5.37
CA GLY A 57 5.72 -7.62 6.46
C GLY A 57 4.39 -7.91 7.12
N ILE A 58 4.26 -7.47 8.35
CA ILE A 58 3.02 -7.49 9.10
C ILE A 58 2.34 -6.14 8.89
N ALA A 59 1.18 -6.15 8.24
CA ALA A 59 0.32 -5.00 8.09
C ALA A 59 -0.93 -5.19 8.94
N HIS A 60 -1.52 -4.09 9.37
CA HIS A 60 -2.74 -3.98 10.16
C HIS A 60 -2.56 -4.10 11.65
N SER A 61 -2.75 -2.94 12.22
CA SER A 61 -2.96 -2.76 13.63
C SER A 61 -4.24 -3.44 14.08
N ASP A 62 -4.15 -4.18 15.13
CA ASP A 62 -5.30 -4.49 15.95
C ASP A 62 -5.97 -3.19 16.41
N ASN A 63 -7.29 -3.25 16.50
CA ASN A 63 -8.07 -2.18 17.13
C ASN A 63 -7.93 -2.33 18.65
N GLY A 64 -6.84 -1.85 19.23
CA GLY A 64 -6.66 -1.95 20.67
C GLY A 64 -5.21 -1.80 21.14
N ARG A 65 -4.99 -2.09 22.40
CA ARG A 65 -3.68 -2.08 23.02
C ARG A 65 -2.85 -3.27 22.48
N ILE A 66 -1.73 -2.98 21.86
CA ILE A 66 -0.82 -4.00 21.32
C ILE A 66 -0.03 -4.58 22.50
N SER A 67 0.11 -5.91 22.57
CA SER A 67 0.95 -6.54 23.57
C SER A 67 2.43 -6.30 23.27
N PRO A 68 3.30 -6.30 24.29
CA PRO A 68 4.75 -6.14 24.09
C PRO A 68 5.35 -7.19 23.13
N GLU A 69 4.85 -8.41 23.14
CA GLU A 69 5.30 -9.50 22.25
C GLU A 69 4.94 -9.16 20.80
N LYS A 70 3.74 -8.63 20.57
CA LYS A 70 3.30 -8.23 19.23
C LYS A 70 4.04 -7.00 18.74
N GLU A 71 4.33 -6.06 19.61
CA GLU A 71 5.18 -4.91 19.29
C GLU A 71 6.57 -5.36 18.84
N LYS A 72 7.23 -6.25 19.59
CA LYS A 72 8.50 -6.86 19.21
C LYS A 72 8.42 -7.54 17.84
N LEU A 73 7.32 -8.24 17.57
CA LEU A 73 7.12 -8.92 16.29
C LEU A 73 7.03 -7.91 15.12
N TYR A 74 6.43 -6.73 15.31
CA TYR A 74 6.45 -5.68 14.28
C TYR A 74 7.86 -5.23 13.93
N TYR A 75 8.72 -5.01 14.91
CA TYR A 75 10.11 -4.61 14.65
C TYR A 75 10.91 -5.78 14.05
N ALA A 76 10.79 -6.98 14.57
CA ALA A 76 11.49 -8.15 14.04
C ALA A 76 11.16 -8.42 12.57
N VAL A 77 9.87 -8.30 12.18
CA VAL A 77 9.44 -8.61 10.80
C VAL A 77 9.54 -7.42 9.88
N ASN A 78 9.08 -6.23 10.29
CA ASN A 78 9.07 -5.08 9.40
C ASN A 78 10.40 -4.34 9.33
N THR A 79 11.22 -4.40 10.39
CA THR A 79 12.49 -3.69 10.45
C THR A 79 13.67 -4.65 10.25
N ASP A 80 13.88 -5.56 11.20
CA ASP A 80 15.10 -6.36 11.25
C ASP A 80 15.20 -7.27 10.02
N LEU A 81 14.11 -8.00 9.70
CA LEU A 81 14.05 -8.84 8.52
C LEU A 81 14.25 -8.03 7.23
N THR A 82 13.62 -6.85 7.11
CA THR A 82 13.79 -6.00 5.92
C THR A 82 15.25 -5.59 5.72
N VAL A 83 15.92 -5.18 6.80
CA VAL A 83 17.34 -4.78 6.74
C VAL A 83 18.24 -5.99 6.44
N GLU A 84 17.96 -7.15 7.03
CA GLU A 84 18.68 -8.38 6.76
C GLU A 84 18.57 -8.80 5.30
N VAL A 85 17.34 -8.79 4.74
CA VAL A 85 17.09 -9.13 3.33
C VAL A 85 17.76 -8.14 2.38
N ALA A 86 17.72 -6.84 2.68
CA ALA A 86 18.36 -5.83 1.84
C ALA A 86 19.89 -5.97 1.82
N LYS A 87 20.50 -6.27 2.98
CA LYS A 87 21.95 -6.56 3.07
C LYS A 87 22.30 -7.79 2.25
N LYS A 88 21.56 -8.90 2.44
CA LYS A 88 21.77 -10.12 1.66
C LYS A 88 21.62 -9.87 0.16
N ALA A 89 20.60 -9.11 -0.28
CA ALA A 89 20.44 -8.77 -1.68
C ALA A 89 21.65 -8.03 -2.24
N LYS A 90 22.17 -7.05 -1.48
CA LYS A 90 23.38 -6.32 -1.84
C LYS A 90 24.61 -7.22 -1.90
N ASP A 91 24.82 -8.06 -0.89
CA ASP A 91 25.97 -8.95 -0.78
C ASP A 91 25.97 -10.03 -1.90
N ASP A 92 24.77 -10.48 -2.31
CA ASP A 92 24.57 -11.42 -3.43
C ASP A 92 24.64 -10.72 -4.83
N GLY A 93 24.88 -9.40 -4.87
CA GLY A 93 25.10 -8.66 -6.13
C GLY A 93 23.82 -8.25 -6.86
N VAL A 94 22.67 -8.23 -6.18
CA VAL A 94 21.42 -7.64 -6.72
C VAL A 94 21.63 -6.14 -6.91
N SER A 95 21.16 -5.59 -8.04
CA SER A 95 21.38 -4.17 -8.34
C SER A 95 20.26 -3.24 -7.79
N GLN A 96 19.06 -3.77 -7.48
CA GLN A 96 17.95 -2.93 -7.01
C GLN A 96 17.14 -3.64 -5.91
N PHE A 97 16.83 -2.88 -4.85
CA PHE A 97 15.96 -3.33 -3.77
C PHE A 97 14.75 -2.42 -3.64
N ILE A 98 13.56 -2.97 -3.85
CA ILE A 98 12.29 -2.23 -3.80
C ILE A 98 11.54 -2.61 -2.53
N PHE A 99 11.38 -1.66 -1.62
CA PHE A 99 10.73 -1.87 -0.32
C PHE A 99 9.31 -1.32 -0.30
N MET A 100 8.37 -2.17 0.10
CA MET A 100 6.99 -1.76 0.38
C MET A 100 6.88 -1.15 1.77
N SER A 101 7.03 0.18 1.84
CA SER A 101 6.66 0.99 2.99
C SER A 101 5.15 1.30 2.98
N SER A 102 4.71 2.40 3.55
CA SER A 102 3.30 2.77 3.63
C SER A 102 3.11 4.25 3.98
N ALA A 103 1.95 4.83 3.64
CA ALA A 103 1.53 6.15 4.12
C ALA A 103 1.47 6.26 5.66
N ILE A 104 1.40 5.14 6.37
CA ILE A 104 1.35 5.11 7.85
C ILE A 104 2.57 5.74 8.51
N VAL A 105 3.70 5.85 7.81
CA VAL A 105 4.92 6.53 8.28
C VAL A 105 4.69 8.01 8.58
N TYR A 106 3.63 8.59 8.01
CA TYR A 106 3.18 9.94 8.30
C TYR A 106 2.13 10.00 9.43
N GLY A 107 1.78 8.87 10.03
CA GLY A 107 0.77 8.75 11.07
C GLY A 107 -0.66 8.59 10.54
N GLU A 108 -1.63 8.73 11.42
CA GLU A 108 -3.04 8.50 11.10
C GLU A 108 -3.66 9.60 10.22
N SER A 109 -4.78 9.26 9.59
CA SER A 109 -5.62 10.22 8.86
C SER A 109 -6.15 11.30 9.81
N ALA A 110 -6.30 12.52 9.31
CA ALA A 110 -6.98 13.57 10.04
C ALA A 110 -8.44 13.17 10.32
N PRO A 111 -9.00 13.56 11.45
CA PRO A 111 -10.41 13.27 11.77
C PRO A 111 -11.36 13.92 10.77
N ILE A 112 -12.59 13.42 10.76
CA ILE A 112 -13.67 13.94 9.91
C ILE A 112 -13.76 15.48 10.00
N GLY A 113 -13.72 16.13 8.85
CA GLY A 113 -13.81 17.60 8.73
C GLY A 113 -12.48 18.34 8.89
N ARG A 114 -11.38 17.65 9.14
CA ARG A 114 -10.02 18.20 9.04
C ARG A 114 -9.30 17.56 7.85
N GLN A 115 -8.33 18.24 7.27
CA GLN A 115 -7.51 17.71 6.17
C GLN A 115 -6.09 17.42 6.64
N LYS A 116 -5.50 16.37 6.10
CA LYS A 116 -4.07 16.07 6.19
C LYS A 116 -3.56 15.81 4.78
N ARG A 117 -2.77 16.74 4.29
CA ARG A 117 -2.12 16.64 2.98
C ARG A 117 -0.63 16.43 3.20
N ILE A 118 -0.12 15.37 2.60
CA ILE A 118 1.30 15.02 2.62
C ILE A 118 1.96 15.65 1.40
N THR A 119 3.02 16.40 1.65
CA THR A 119 3.91 17.01 0.66
C THR A 119 5.29 16.37 0.78
N LYS A 120 6.20 16.75 -0.11
CA LYS A 120 7.59 16.28 -0.08
C LYS A 120 8.28 16.62 1.26
N ASP A 121 7.93 17.76 1.85
CA ASP A 121 8.54 18.27 3.08
C ASP A 121 7.81 17.82 4.36
N THR A 122 6.74 17.02 4.22
CA THR A 122 6.01 16.54 5.39
C THR A 122 6.88 15.57 6.20
N PRO A 123 7.16 15.86 7.49
CA PRO A 123 7.99 15.00 8.32
C PRO A 123 7.32 13.67 8.60
N LEU A 124 8.13 12.61 8.76
CA LEU A 124 7.66 11.32 9.25
C LEU A 124 7.21 11.47 10.70
N SER A 125 6.02 10.99 11.01
CA SER A 125 5.41 11.07 12.34
C SER A 125 4.51 9.85 12.58
N PRO A 126 5.10 8.65 12.70
CA PRO A 126 4.35 7.42 12.89
C PRO A 126 3.55 7.49 14.22
N ALA A 127 2.30 7.04 14.19
CA ALA A 127 1.42 7.09 15.35
C ALA A 127 1.37 5.77 16.14
N ASN A 128 2.00 4.72 15.65
CA ASN A 128 1.98 3.39 16.25
C ASN A 128 3.22 2.58 15.85
N CYS A 129 3.45 1.45 16.51
CA CYS A 129 4.59 0.58 16.26
C CYS A 129 4.67 0.05 14.81
N TYR A 130 3.54 -0.15 14.13
CA TYR A 130 3.54 -0.51 12.72
C TYR A 130 4.16 0.61 11.85
N GLY A 131 3.70 1.84 12.02
CA GLY A 131 4.27 2.98 11.30
C GLY A 131 5.73 3.20 11.65
N ASP A 132 6.08 3.12 12.93
CA ASP A 132 7.47 3.29 13.38
C ASP A 132 8.38 2.17 12.87
N SER A 133 7.95 0.91 12.88
CA SER A 133 8.75 -0.20 12.34
C SER A 133 9.05 -0.01 10.84
N LYS A 134 8.12 0.56 10.06
CA LYS A 134 8.38 0.92 8.66
C LYS A 134 9.39 2.06 8.54
N VAL A 135 9.30 3.09 9.40
CA VAL A 135 10.29 4.19 9.44
C VAL A 135 11.69 3.66 9.79
N GLN A 136 11.80 2.76 10.77
CA GLN A 136 13.08 2.16 11.13
C GLN A 136 13.65 1.29 10.00
N ALA A 137 12.80 0.56 9.28
CA ALA A 137 13.22 -0.18 8.08
C ALA A 137 13.78 0.76 7.00
N GLU A 138 13.06 1.84 6.68
CA GLU A 138 13.54 2.84 5.70
C GLU A 138 14.92 3.41 6.12
N LYS A 139 15.09 3.77 7.39
CA LYS A 139 16.36 4.25 7.94
C LYS A 139 17.49 3.21 7.85
N GLY A 140 17.14 1.94 8.01
CA GLY A 140 18.12 0.85 7.96
C GLY A 140 18.57 0.48 6.54
N ILE A 141 17.69 0.63 5.53
CA ILE A 141 18.02 0.25 4.16
C ILE A 141 18.58 1.41 3.32
N LEU A 142 18.17 2.66 3.56
CA LEU A 142 18.65 3.83 2.80
C LEU A 142 20.19 3.95 2.76
N PRO A 143 20.94 3.74 3.88
CA PRO A 143 22.38 3.80 3.86
C PRO A 143 23.07 2.69 3.06
N LEU A 144 22.32 1.64 2.65
CA LEU A 144 22.87 0.57 1.82
C LEU A 144 23.02 0.98 0.36
N GLN A 145 22.34 2.05 -0.07
CA GLN A 145 22.43 2.56 -1.44
C GLN A 145 23.84 3.05 -1.75
N ASP A 146 24.36 2.64 -2.91
CA ASP A 146 25.62 3.09 -3.47
C ASP A 146 25.59 3.08 -5.01
N ASN A 147 26.74 3.02 -5.67
CA ASN A 147 26.84 3.00 -7.12
C ASN A 147 26.41 1.69 -7.77
N ALA A 148 26.34 0.60 -7.01
CA ALA A 148 26.00 -0.76 -7.48
C ALA A 148 24.66 -1.26 -6.94
N PHE A 149 24.09 -0.60 -5.94
CA PHE A 149 22.88 -1.02 -5.26
C PHE A 149 21.90 0.13 -5.07
N ASP A 150 20.82 0.12 -5.84
CA ASP A 150 19.77 1.13 -5.79
C ASP A 150 18.67 0.72 -4.80
N VAL A 151 18.24 1.66 -3.95
CA VAL A 151 17.15 1.45 -2.99
C VAL A 151 15.93 2.26 -3.41
N VAL A 152 14.81 1.58 -3.63
CA VAL A 152 13.50 2.18 -3.89
C VAL A 152 12.61 1.99 -2.67
N ILE A 153 12.05 3.08 -2.15
CA ILE A 153 11.06 3.04 -1.07
C ILE A 153 9.71 3.48 -1.63
N LEU A 154 8.73 2.58 -1.60
CA LEU A 154 7.37 2.90 -1.99
C LEU A 154 6.54 3.18 -0.74
N ARG A 155 5.95 4.36 -0.66
CA ARG A 155 5.01 4.77 0.41
C ARG A 155 3.58 4.84 -0.12
N PRO A 156 2.97 3.70 -0.52
CA PRO A 156 1.61 3.73 -1.04
C PRO A 156 0.60 4.12 0.04
N PRO A 157 -0.52 4.76 -0.35
CA PRO A 157 -1.69 4.92 0.50
C PRO A 157 -2.44 3.58 0.63
N MET A 158 -3.70 3.60 1.04
CA MET A 158 -4.51 2.39 1.09
C MET A 158 -4.61 1.73 -0.29
N ILE A 159 -4.06 0.52 -0.40
CA ILE A 159 -4.14 -0.30 -1.61
C ILE A 159 -5.45 -1.09 -1.58
N TYR A 160 -6.14 -1.16 -2.73
CA TYR A 160 -7.36 -1.94 -2.89
C TYR A 160 -7.35 -2.69 -4.23
N GLY A 161 -8.21 -3.69 -4.32
CA GLY A 161 -8.39 -4.57 -5.46
C GLY A 161 -9.02 -5.88 -5.03
N LYS A 162 -9.27 -6.79 -5.94
CA LYS A 162 -9.87 -8.10 -5.64
C LYS A 162 -9.00 -8.86 -4.64
N GLY A 163 -9.60 -9.33 -3.54
CA GLY A 163 -8.89 -10.04 -2.48
C GLY A 163 -8.09 -9.15 -1.52
N SER A 164 -8.14 -7.82 -1.65
CA SER A 164 -7.44 -6.92 -0.74
C SER A 164 -7.91 -7.07 0.71
N ARG A 165 -6.97 -6.87 1.62
CA ARG A 165 -7.25 -6.81 3.06
C ARG A 165 -7.48 -5.36 3.50
N GLY A 166 -7.85 -5.14 4.75
CA GLY A 166 -8.04 -3.81 5.31
C GLY A 166 -9.48 -3.29 5.22
N ASN A 167 -9.66 -2.00 4.97
CA ASN A 167 -10.97 -1.36 5.09
C ASN A 167 -11.88 -1.54 3.87
N TYR A 168 -11.34 -1.84 2.69
CA TYR A 168 -12.13 -1.98 1.46
C TYR A 168 -13.20 -3.09 1.55
N PRO A 169 -12.92 -4.30 2.05
CA PRO A 169 -13.94 -5.34 2.23
C PRO A 169 -15.12 -4.92 3.10
N LEU A 170 -14.87 -4.07 4.12
CA LEU A 170 -15.95 -3.53 4.93
C LEU A 170 -16.82 -2.56 4.13
N LEU A 171 -16.21 -1.69 3.32
CA LEU A 171 -16.94 -0.78 2.43
C LEU A 171 -17.80 -1.56 1.42
N SER A 172 -17.23 -2.60 0.81
CA SER A 172 -17.96 -3.50 -0.10
C SER A 172 -19.15 -4.17 0.59
N LYS A 173 -18.95 -4.70 1.80
CA LYS A 173 -20.03 -5.29 2.59
C LYS A 173 -21.15 -4.28 2.91
N LEU A 174 -20.81 -3.06 3.31
CA LEU A 174 -21.78 -1.99 3.60
C LEU A 174 -22.55 -1.59 2.34
N ALA A 175 -21.86 -1.37 1.22
CA ALA A 175 -22.47 -1.00 -0.06
C ALA A 175 -23.49 -2.04 -0.55
N ARG A 176 -23.21 -3.32 -0.33
CA ARG A 176 -24.11 -4.42 -0.72
C ARG A 176 -25.30 -4.60 0.22
N LYS A 177 -25.18 -4.21 1.49
CA LYS A 177 -26.21 -4.48 2.50
C LYS A 177 -27.11 -3.29 2.77
N LEU A 178 -26.58 -2.07 2.76
CA LEU A 178 -27.33 -0.90 3.18
C LEU A 178 -28.16 -0.30 2.05
N PRO A 179 -29.40 0.16 2.31
CA PRO A 179 -30.21 0.90 1.35
C PRO A 179 -29.80 2.39 1.26
N ALA A 180 -29.19 2.93 2.32
CA ALA A 180 -28.75 4.31 2.41
C ALA A 180 -27.43 4.42 3.16
N PHE A 181 -26.63 5.44 2.84
CA PHE A 181 -25.35 5.73 3.48
C PHE A 181 -25.15 7.24 3.62
N PRO A 182 -24.56 7.73 4.72
CA PRO A 182 -24.32 9.16 4.88
C PRO A 182 -23.34 9.68 3.82
N TYR A 183 -23.67 10.81 3.20
CA TYR A 183 -22.71 11.53 2.36
C TYR A 183 -21.87 12.46 3.23
N VAL A 184 -20.58 12.19 3.26
CA VAL A 184 -19.60 12.99 3.99
C VAL A 184 -18.51 13.44 3.01
N LYS A 185 -18.23 14.76 3.03
CA LYS A 185 -17.11 15.28 2.23
C LYS A 185 -15.80 14.88 2.90
N ASN A 186 -15.10 13.95 2.29
CA ASN A 186 -13.74 13.55 2.67
C ASN A 186 -12.91 13.24 1.43
N GLU A 187 -11.60 13.31 1.57
CA GLU A 187 -10.64 13.02 0.51
C GLU A 187 -9.56 12.07 1.02
N ARG A 188 -9.29 11.04 0.25
CA ARG A 188 -8.26 10.04 0.57
C ARG A 188 -7.47 9.68 -0.67
N SER A 189 -6.18 9.68 -0.56
CA SER A 189 -5.34 8.96 -1.52
C SER A 189 -5.57 7.47 -1.39
N MET A 190 -5.73 6.81 -2.52
CA MET A 190 -5.86 5.37 -2.62
C MET A 190 -5.10 4.90 -3.86
N LEU A 191 -4.75 3.62 -3.89
CA LEU A 191 -4.05 3.03 -5.03
C LEU A 191 -4.67 1.70 -5.41
N TYR A 192 -5.08 1.56 -6.66
CA TYR A 192 -5.54 0.28 -7.18
C TYR A 192 -4.36 -0.67 -7.40
N VAL A 193 -4.53 -1.95 -7.09
CA VAL A 193 -3.43 -2.91 -7.07
C VAL A 193 -2.74 -3.09 -8.43
N GLU A 194 -3.48 -3.08 -9.56
CA GLU A 194 -2.85 -3.18 -10.88
C GLU A 194 -2.03 -1.91 -11.22
N ASN A 195 -2.47 -0.72 -10.77
CA ASN A 195 -1.69 0.52 -10.93
C ASN A 195 -0.40 0.48 -10.10
N LEU A 196 -0.44 -0.14 -8.90
CA LEU A 196 0.77 -0.41 -8.13
C LEU A 196 1.70 -1.39 -8.87
N CYS A 197 1.15 -2.49 -9.41
CA CYS A 197 1.94 -3.47 -10.14
C CYS A 197 2.64 -2.85 -11.35
N GLU A 198 1.90 -2.05 -12.12
CA GLU A 198 2.48 -1.29 -13.23
C GLU A 198 3.58 -0.34 -12.77
N PHE A 199 3.34 0.38 -11.65
CA PHE A 199 4.34 1.28 -11.08
C PHE A 199 5.64 0.54 -10.71
N VAL A 200 5.54 -0.62 -10.07
CA VAL A 200 6.70 -1.46 -9.73
C VAL A 200 7.43 -1.94 -10.98
N CYS A 201 6.69 -2.38 -12.02
CA CYS A 201 7.31 -2.75 -13.30
C CYS A 201 8.15 -1.62 -13.88
N ARG A 202 7.66 -0.38 -13.82
CA ARG A 202 8.39 0.81 -14.30
C ARG A 202 9.60 1.13 -13.44
N MET A 203 9.50 1.01 -12.10
CA MET A 203 10.66 1.15 -11.21
C MET A 203 11.79 0.19 -11.58
N ILE A 204 11.44 -1.06 -11.88
CA ILE A 204 12.39 -2.11 -12.28
C ILE A 204 12.94 -1.84 -13.69
N ALA A 205 12.07 -1.55 -14.65
CA ALA A 205 12.47 -1.31 -16.03
C ALA A 205 13.47 -0.15 -16.14
N ASN A 206 13.21 0.95 -15.43
CA ASN A 206 13.96 2.19 -15.49
C ASN A 206 15.16 2.25 -14.51
N GLY A 207 15.36 1.22 -13.65
CA GLY A 207 16.42 1.24 -12.64
C GLY A 207 16.29 2.44 -11.69
N GLU A 208 15.07 2.67 -11.18
CA GLU A 208 14.81 3.82 -10.33
C GLU A 208 15.38 3.64 -8.91
N LYS A 209 15.62 4.76 -8.23
CA LYS A 209 16.00 4.82 -6.82
C LYS A 209 15.37 6.00 -6.11
N GLY A 210 15.28 5.93 -4.79
CA GLY A 210 14.71 6.97 -3.96
C GLY A 210 13.32 6.64 -3.43
N ILE A 211 12.56 7.68 -3.05
CA ILE A 211 11.27 7.54 -2.37
C ILE A 211 10.14 7.97 -3.30
N PHE A 212 9.08 7.15 -3.38
CA PHE A 212 7.94 7.37 -4.27
C PHE A 212 6.60 7.22 -3.53
N TRP A 213 5.60 7.99 -3.98
CA TRP A 213 4.25 8.07 -3.40
C TRP A 213 3.18 7.75 -4.46
N PRO A 214 3.12 6.51 -4.97
CA PRO A 214 2.14 6.17 -6.00
C PRO A 214 0.70 6.28 -5.47
N GLN A 215 -0.20 6.87 -6.26
CA GLN A 215 -1.63 6.96 -5.99
C GLN A 215 -2.44 6.97 -7.29
N ASN A 216 -3.75 6.73 -7.20
CA ASN A 216 -4.65 6.87 -8.32
C ASN A 216 -4.69 8.31 -8.85
N GLU A 217 -5.27 8.49 -10.02
CA GLU A 217 -5.40 9.78 -10.71
C GLU A 217 -6.28 10.81 -9.99
N GLN A 218 -7.08 10.35 -9.01
CA GLN A 218 -7.99 11.21 -8.24
C GLN A 218 -8.07 10.77 -6.78
N TYR A 219 -8.44 11.70 -5.92
CA TYR A 219 -8.77 11.37 -4.54
C TYR A 219 -10.10 10.63 -4.47
N SER A 220 -10.19 9.69 -3.56
CA SER A 220 -11.41 8.93 -3.30
C SER A 220 -12.22 9.55 -2.17
N ASN A 221 -13.53 9.71 -2.39
CA ASN A 221 -14.49 10.00 -1.33
C ASN A 221 -15.14 8.69 -0.87
N THR A 222 -15.22 8.45 0.42
CA THR A 222 -15.75 7.20 0.97
C THR A 222 -17.20 6.96 0.58
N SER A 223 -18.03 8.00 0.62
CA SER A 223 -19.46 7.89 0.27
C SER A 223 -19.66 7.61 -1.23
N GLU A 224 -18.86 8.27 -2.08
CA GLU A 224 -18.89 8.04 -3.53
C GLU A 224 -18.40 6.64 -3.89
N MET A 225 -17.37 6.15 -3.17
CA MET A 225 -16.87 4.77 -3.32
C MET A 225 -17.96 3.75 -2.97
N ILE A 226 -18.67 3.94 -1.86
CA ILE A 226 -19.83 3.11 -1.47
C ILE A 226 -20.88 3.11 -2.59
N GLY A 227 -21.19 4.29 -3.16
CA GLY A 227 -22.11 4.41 -4.29
C GLY A 227 -21.62 3.68 -5.55
N ALA A 228 -20.33 3.76 -5.84
CA ALA A 228 -19.73 3.09 -7.00
C ALA A 228 -19.73 1.56 -6.84
N ILE A 229 -19.40 1.07 -5.64
CA ILE A 229 -19.45 -0.35 -5.30
C ILE A 229 -20.90 -0.87 -5.43
N ALA A 230 -21.87 -0.17 -4.88
CA ALA A 230 -23.28 -0.56 -4.99
C ALA A 230 -23.71 -0.68 -6.47
N ARG A 231 -23.33 0.30 -7.30
CA ARG A 231 -23.61 0.26 -8.76
C ARG A 231 -22.93 -0.93 -9.45
N ALA A 232 -21.71 -1.29 -9.07
CA ALA A 232 -21.02 -2.46 -9.62
C ALA A 232 -21.79 -3.77 -9.35
N HIS A 233 -22.57 -3.81 -8.27
CA HIS A 233 -23.47 -4.92 -7.95
C HIS A 233 -24.93 -4.72 -8.44
N GLY A 234 -25.18 -3.79 -9.35
CA GLY A 234 -26.52 -3.51 -9.86
C GLY A 234 -27.49 -2.87 -8.84
N LYS A 235 -26.97 -2.36 -7.71
CA LYS A 235 -27.77 -1.76 -6.64
C LYS A 235 -27.75 -0.25 -6.66
N LYS A 236 -28.85 0.36 -6.23
CA LYS A 236 -28.93 1.78 -5.90
C LYS A 236 -28.82 1.97 -4.39
N ILE A 237 -27.95 2.83 -3.94
CA ILE A 237 -27.83 3.25 -2.54
C ILE A 237 -28.07 4.75 -2.47
N PHE A 238 -28.87 5.18 -1.49
CA PHE A 238 -29.16 6.61 -1.29
C PHE A 238 -28.05 7.25 -0.46
N LEU A 239 -27.34 8.22 -1.02
CA LEU A 239 -26.34 9.00 -0.31
C LEU A 239 -27.02 10.20 0.36
N VAL A 240 -27.21 10.13 1.67
CA VAL A 240 -27.99 11.10 2.45
C VAL A 240 -27.08 12.21 2.95
N LYS A 241 -27.31 13.45 2.51
CA LYS A 241 -26.58 14.64 2.94
C LYS A 241 -27.08 15.13 4.30
N GLY A 242 -26.29 15.95 5.00
CA GLY A 242 -26.69 16.61 6.24
C GLY A 242 -26.27 15.91 7.53
N PHE A 243 -25.82 14.65 7.51
CA PHE A 243 -25.42 13.89 8.70
C PHE A 243 -23.97 14.13 9.17
N GLY A 244 -23.20 14.94 8.46
CA GLY A 244 -21.78 15.16 8.77
C GLY A 244 -21.52 15.71 10.17
N TRP A 245 -22.42 16.54 10.71
CA TRP A 245 -22.32 17.10 12.07
C TRP A 245 -22.52 16.01 13.13
N ALA A 246 -23.52 15.14 12.96
CA ALA A 246 -23.77 14.04 13.89
C ALA A 246 -22.61 13.05 13.93
N LEU A 247 -22.03 12.72 12.76
CA LEU A 247 -20.84 11.87 12.66
C LEU A 247 -19.61 12.52 13.32
N ARG A 248 -19.45 13.85 13.24
CA ARG A 248 -18.39 14.57 13.97
C ARG A 248 -18.55 14.46 15.49
N LEU A 249 -19.77 14.52 15.99
CA LEU A 249 -20.04 14.32 17.42
C LEU A 249 -19.78 12.89 17.87
N LEU A 250 -20.01 11.90 17.01
CA LEU A 250 -19.77 10.49 17.31
C LEU A 250 -18.30 10.08 17.13
N ALA A 251 -17.53 10.80 16.33
CA ALA A 251 -16.15 10.46 15.98
C ALA A 251 -15.22 10.23 17.19
N PRO A 252 -15.29 11.00 18.29
CA PRO A 252 -14.46 10.75 19.48
C PRO A 252 -14.78 9.44 20.19
N PHE A 253 -16.03 8.96 20.07
CA PHE A 253 -16.50 7.76 20.77
C PHE A 253 -16.33 6.48 19.93
N THR A 254 -16.15 6.62 18.62
CA THR A 254 -16.00 5.48 17.72
C THR A 254 -14.85 5.73 16.74
N GLY A 255 -13.75 5.00 16.89
CA GLY A 255 -12.65 5.05 15.92
C GLY A 255 -13.07 4.69 14.49
N LEU A 256 -14.24 4.03 14.30
CA LEU A 256 -14.78 3.63 13.00
C LEU A 256 -15.12 4.84 12.10
N VAL A 257 -15.64 5.93 12.67
CA VAL A 257 -15.98 7.14 11.91
C VAL A 257 -14.72 7.74 11.28
N ASN A 258 -13.65 7.90 12.05
CA ASN A 258 -12.38 8.43 11.53
C ASN A 258 -11.70 7.46 10.58
N LYS A 259 -11.80 6.15 10.79
CA LYS A 259 -11.31 5.14 9.83
C LYS A 259 -12.05 5.20 8.49
N ALA A 260 -13.37 5.43 8.52
CA ALA A 260 -14.18 5.53 7.32
C ALA A 260 -14.06 6.88 6.62
N PHE A 261 -14.14 7.99 7.36
CA PHE A 261 -14.29 9.35 6.82
C PHE A 261 -13.11 10.28 7.13
N GLY A 262 -12.02 9.76 7.69
CA GLY A 262 -10.79 10.53 7.88
C GLY A 262 -10.18 10.94 6.54
N ASN A 263 -9.38 12.01 6.57
CA ASN A 263 -8.71 12.57 5.40
C ASN A 263 -7.21 12.35 5.49
N LEU A 264 -6.65 11.77 4.45
CA LEU A 264 -5.21 11.71 4.21
C LEU A 264 -4.98 11.69 2.71
N THR A 265 -4.35 12.72 2.19
CA THR A 265 -4.03 12.82 0.77
C THR A 265 -2.55 13.10 0.58
N TYR A 266 -1.99 12.54 -0.47
CA TYR A 266 -0.75 13.00 -1.05
C TYR A 266 -1.04 14.17 -1.98
N GLU A 267 -0.17 15.16 -2.03
CA GLU A 267 -0.19 16.13 -3.10
C GLU A 267 -0.03 15.40 -4.44
N MET A 268 -0.85 15.75 -5.45
CA MET A 268 -0.88 15.01 -6.72
C MET A 268 0.48 15.03 -7.44
N SER A 269 1.20 16.15 -7.34
CA SER A 269 2.54 16.30 -7.89
C SER A 269 3.56 15.29 -7.37
N LEU A 270 3.40 14.80 -6.13
CA LEU A 270 4.28 13.76 -5.56
C LEU A 270 4.15 12.40 -6.29
N SER A 271 3.02 12.20 -6.93
CA SER A 271 2.69 10.93 -7.59
C SER A 271 2.81 11.01 -9.10
N GLU A 272 3.32 12.12 -9.61
CA GLU A 272 3.69 12.23 -11.03
C GLU A 272 4.93 11.39 -11.30
N TYR A 273 4.91 10.71 -12.43
CA TYR A 273 6.01 9.90 -12.91
C TYR A 273 6.16 10.09 -14.42
N LYS A 274 7.33 9.80 -14.97
CA LYS A 274 7.68 9.99 -16.40
C LYS A 274 6.60 9.49 -17.36
N ASP A 275 6.07 8.31 -17.04
CA ASP A 275 4.99 7.66 -17.80
C ASP A 275 3.81 7.40 -16.88
N ASP A 276 2.58 7.48 -17.40
CA ASP A 276 1.39 7.22 -16.59
C ASP A 276 1.27 5.73 -16.25
N TYR A 277 1.51 5.41 -14.98
CA TYR A 277 1.35 4.06 -14.43
C TYR A 277 -0.11 3.73 -14.04
N ARG A 278 -1.02 4.68 -14.19
CA ARG A 278 -2.42 4.55 -13.81
C ARG A 278 -3.22 3.92 -14.94
N VAL A 279 -2.88 2.65 -15.23
CA VAL A 279 -3.43 1.90 -16.37
C VAL A 279 -4.92 1.58 -16.21
N VAL A 280 -5.43 1.63 -14.98
CA VAL A 280 -6.86 1.44 -14.69
C VAL A 280 -7.41 2.66 -13.97
N LYS A 281 -8.41 3.28 -14.57
CA LYS A 281 -9.10 4.45 -14.00
C LYS A 281 -9.92 4.06 -12.78
N TRP A 282 -10.12 5.00 -11.85
CA TRP A 282 -10.80 4.77 -10.58
C TRP A 282 -12.16 4.07 -10.71
N ALA A 283 -13.02 4.49 -11.64
CA ALA A 283 -14.33 3.88 -11.81
C ALA A 283 -14.28 2.42 -12.28
N ASP A 284 -13.33 2.10 -13.16
CA ASP A 284 -13.15 0.74 -13.68
C ASP A 284 -12.43 -0.16 -12.67
N SER A 285 -11.53 0.40 -11.87
CA SER A 285 -10.87 -0.34 -10.79
C SER A 285 -11.87 -0.86 -9.74
N ILE A 286 -12.91 -0.09 -9.42
CA ILE A 286 -13.98 -0.53 -8.53
C ILE A 286 -14.77 -1.68 -9.17
N LYS A 287 -15.15 -1.56 -10.45
CA LYS A 287 -15.84 -2.64 -11.17
C LYS A 287 -15.00 -3.93 -11.18
N LYS A 288 -13.73 -3.83 -11.56
CA LYS A 288 -12.79 -4.98 -11.55
C LYS A 288 -12.63 -5.60 -10.16
N THR A 289 -12.62 -4.79 -9.10
CA THR A 289 -12.52 -5.26 -7.72
C THR A 289 -13.74 -6.05 -7.29
N GLU A 290 -14.95 -5.65 -7.72
CA GLU A 290 -16.23 -6.23 -7.30
C GLU A 290 -16.75 -7.33 -8.24
N GLN A 291 -16.20 -7.46 -9.44
CA GLN A 291 -16.53 -8.55 -10.35
C GLN A 291 -15.96 -9.89 -9.85
N ASN A 292 -16.78 -10.93 -9.88
CA ASN A 292 -16.43 -12.30 -9.48
C ASN A 292 -15.42 -12.94 -10.45
#